data_d69b6beda9b83301ab7a99de4f07ea29
#
_entry.id   d69b6beda9b83301ab7a99de4f07ea29
#
_cell.length_a   1.000
_cell.length_b   1.000
_cell.length_c   1.000
_cell.angle_alpha   90.00
_cell.angle_beta   90.00
_cell.angle_gamma   90.00
#
_symmetry.space_group_name_H-M   'P 1'
#
loop_
_entity.id
_entity.type
_entity.pdbx_description
1 polymer ?
#
loop_
_entity_poly.entity_id
_entity_poly.type
_entity_poly.pdbx_seq_one_letter_code
_entity_poly.pdbx_strand_id
1 'polypeptide(L)'
;MSKELEIHYNKFCEDKRLTRRHGQVEYITSMKYIHKYLEQLPKDAKILDVGAGTGRYSIALAEEGYDVTAVELVKYNLGILKLKSDKVKAYQGTALKLKRFENDTFDMTLVFGPMYH
;
A
#
# COMPACT_ATOMS: atom_id res chain seq x y z
N MET A 1 -0.43 4.41 10.49
CA MET A 1 0.05 5.32 9.46
C MET A 1 -0.26 6.76 9.83
N SER A 2 0.65 7.66 9.66
CA SER A 2 0.41 9.02 10.06
C SER A 2 -0.46 9.76 9.04
N LYS A 3 -1.36 10.58 9.57
CA LYS A 3 -2.21 11.45 8.78
C LYS A 3 -1.37 12.46 7.98
N GLU A 4 -0.21 12.80 8.46
CA GLU A 4 0.72 13.72 7.79
C GLU A 4 1.25 13.18 6.48
N LEU A 5 1.60 11.90 6.42
CA LEU A 5 2.05 11.25 5.18
C LEU A 5 0.96 11.24 4.13
N GLU A 6 -0.27 11.00 4.54
CA GLU A 6 -1.41 10.97 3.67
C GLU A 6 -1.70 12.33 3.04
N ILE A 7 -1.68 13.38 3.83
CA ILE A 7 -1.87 14.75 3.36
C ILE A 7 -0.74 15.15 2.40
N HIS A 8 0.48 14.79 2.73
CA HIS A 8 1.67 15.07 1.93
C HIS A 8 1.57 14.41 0.56
N TYR A 9 1.18 13.15 0.51
CA TYR A 9 0.98 12.41 -0.71
C TYR A 9 -0.05 13.09 -1.62
N ASN A 10 -1.21 13.41 -1.08
CA ASN A 10 -2.29 14.04 -1.84
C ASN A 10 -1.90 15.41 -2.39
N LYS A 11 -1.15 16.19 -1.63
CA LYS A 11 -0.70 17.51 -2.03
C LYS A 11 0.22 17.46 -3.24
N PHE A 12 1.10 16.49 -3.32
CA PHE A 12 2.07 16.39 -4.41
C PHE A 12 1.47 15.78 -5.69
N CYS A 13 0.32 15.17 -5.64
CA CYS A 13 -0.34 14.61 -6.82
C CYS A 13 -0.90 15.66 -7.77
N GLU A 14 -0.92 16.93 -7.38
CA GLU A 14 -1.48 18.01 -8.19
C GLU A 14 -0.56 18.50 -9.30
N ASP A 15 0.78 18.33 -9.17
CA ASP A 15 1.75 18.78 -10.17
C ASP A 15 2.54 17.58 -10.71
N LYS A 16 2.31 17.25 -11.98
CA LYS A 16 2.92 16.08 -12.61
C LYS A 16 4.43 16.11 -12.69
N ARG A 17 5.04 17.30 -12.79
CA ARG A 17 6.49 17.41 -12.85
C ARG A 17 7.12 17.22 -11.49
N LEU A 18 6.50 17.79 -10.47
CA LEU A 18 6.93 17.60 -9.10
C LEU A 18 6.59 16.20 -8.62
N THR A 19 5.48 15.63 -9.09
CA THR A 19 5.01 14.30 -8.68
C THR A 19 6.06 13.21 -8.88
N ARG A 20 6.78 13.23 -10.00
CA ARG A 20 7.80 12.20 -10.26
C ARG A 20 8.92 12.25 -9.23
N ARG A 21 9.41 13.45 -8.92
CA ARG A 21 10.49 13.64 -7.96
C ARG A 21 10.03 13.37 -6.55
N HIS A 22 8.91 13.97 -6.17
CA HIS A 22 8.35 13.79 -4.84
C HIS A 22 7.83 12.38 -4.62
N GLY A 23 7.31 11.73 -5.66
CA GLY A 23 6.88 10.35 -5.58
C GLY A 23 8.01 9.41 -5.21
N GLN A 24 9.22 9.63 -5.75
CA GLN A 24 10.39 8.84 -5.40
C GLN A 24 10.84 9.11 -3.97
N VAL A 25 10.90 10.39 -3.57
CA VAL A 25 11.30 10.77 -2.22
C VAL A 25 10.30 10.20 -1.21
N GLU A 26 9.01 10.35 -1.49
CA GLU A 26 7.97 9.80 -0.61
C GLU A 26 8.02 8.29 -0.51
N TYR A 27 8.29 7.62 -1.63
CA TYR A 27 8.41 6.17 -1.63
C TYR A 27 9.55 5.73 -0.72
N ILE A 28 10.74 6.33 -0.89
CA ILE A 28 11.91 6.00 -0.08
C ILE A 28 11.65 6.27 1.39
N THR A 29 11.07 7.42 1.70
CA THR A 29 10.75 7.81 3.07
C THR A 29 9.73 6.87 3.69
N SER A 30 8.66 6.56 2.95
CA SER A 30 7.62 5.65 3.42
C SER A 30 8.16 4.25 3.64
N MET A 31 8.98 3.74 2.73
CA MET A 31 9.60 2.42 2.88
C MET A 31 10.51 2.37 4.11
N LYS A 32 11.21 3.46 4.42
CA LYS A 32 12.00 3.55 5.65
C LYS A 32 11.14 3.38 6.90
N TYR A 33 10.00 4.07 6.94
CA TYR A 33 9.08 3.97 8.07
C TYR A 33 8.47 2.57 8.16
N ILE A 34 8.08 2.02 7.02
CA ILE A 34 7.53 0.67 6.97
C ILE A 34 8.54 -0.33 7.51
N HIS A 35 9.79 -0.28 7.03
CA HIS A 35 10.84 -1.18 7.47
C HIS A 35 11.14 -1.03 8.96
N LYS A 36 11.10 0.20 9.47
CA LYS A 36 11.32 0.46 10.88
C LYS A 36 10.28 -0.26 11.75
N TYR A 37 9.01 -0.22 11.34
CA TYR A 37 7.96 -0.95 12.04
C TYR A 37 8.10 -2.47 11.86
N LEU A 38 8.47 -2.90 10.66
CA LEU A 38 8.62 -4.32 10.36
C LEU A 38 9.75 -4.99 11.13
N GLU A 39 10.76 -4.24 11.53
CA GLU A 39 11.85 -4.76 12.38
C GLU A 39 11.33 -5.32 13.70
N GLN A 40 10.20 -4.83 14.17
CA GLN A 40 9.58 -5.27 15.42
C GLN A 40 8.58 -6.40 15.23
N LEU A 41 8.37 -6.83 14.00
CA LEU A 41 7.37 -7.84 13.64
C LEU A 41 8.05 -9.10 13.13
N PRO A 42 7.31 -10.24 13.08
CA PRO A 42 7.85 -11.47 12.48
C PRO A 42 8.24 -11.27 11.02
N LYS A 43 9.17 -12.09 10.53
CA LYS A 43 9.64 -12.01 9.14
C LYS A 43 8.54 -12.31 8.12
N ASP A 44 7.52 -13.05 8.51
CA ASP A 44 6.36 -13.37 7.69
C ASP A 44 5.12 -12.58 8.09
N ALA A 45 5.34 -11.37 8.63
CA ALA A 45 4.25 -10.50 9.06
C ALA A 45 3.21 -10.33 7.96
N LYS A 46 1.95 -10.28 8.37
CA LYS A 46 0.83 -10.06 7.46
C LYS A 46 0.56 -8.58 7.30
N ILE A 47 0.59 -8.13 6.07
CA ILE A 47 0.43 -6.72 5.73
C ILE A 47 -0.82 -6.53 4.88
N LEU A 48 -1.65 -5.57 5.25
CA LEU A 48 -2.80 -5.14 4.45
C LEU A 48 -2.47 -3.78 3.84
N ASP A 49 -2.55 -3.69 2.51
CA ASP A 49 -2.33 -2.44 1.78
C ASP A 49 -3.66 -1.95 1.22
N VAL A 50 -4.22 -0.92 1.84
CA VAL A 50 -5.51 -0.34 1.46
C VAL A 50 -5.27 0.80 0.48
N GLY A 51 -5.90 0.73 -0.69
CA GLY A 51 -5.64 1.69 -1.75
C GLY A 51 -4.30 1.46 -2.42
N ALA A 52 -4.00 0.19 -2.71
CA ALA A 52 -2.69 -0.24 -3.19
C ALA A 52 -2.27 0.34 -4.53
N GLY A 53 -3.21 0.85 -5.33
CA GLY A 53 -2.91 1.34 -6.66
C GLY A 53 -2.40 0.22 -7.55
N THR A 54 -1.29 0.45 -8.23
CA THR A 54 -0.64 -0.57 -9.07
C THR A 54 0.33 -1.45 -8.29
N GLY A 55 0.37 -1.32 -6.98
CA GLY A 55 1.08 -2.24 -6.11
C GLY A 55 2.52 -1.88 -5.78
N ARG A 56 2.88 -0.61 -5.84
CA ARG A 56 4.25 -0.18 -5.61
C ARG A 56 4.83 -0.67 -4.28
N TYR A 57 4.08 -0.51 -3.19
CA TYR A 57 4.50 -0.99 -1.87
C TYR A 57 4.23 -2.47 -1.70
N SER A 58 3.05 -2.92 -2.12
CA SER A 58 2.64 -4.32 -1.97
C SER A 58 3.63 -5.28 -2.63
N ILE A 59 4.01 -4.99 -3.87
CA ILE A 59 4.92 -5.86 -4.61
C ILE A 59 6.30 -5.89 -3.96
N ALA A 60 6.83 -4.72 -3.59
CA ALA A 60 8.13 -4.63 -2.96
C ALA A 60 8.18 -5.43 -1.66
N LEU A 61 7.15 -5.32 -0.83
CA LEU A 61 7.09 -6.02 0.44
C LEU A 61 6.87 -7.52 0.26
N ALA A 62 6.05 -7.91 -0.71
CA ALA A 62 5.85 -9.34 -1.01
C ALA A 62 7.15 -10.00 -1.50
N GLU A 63 7.95 -9.27 -2.27
CA GLU A 63 9.25 -9.77 -2.73
C GLU A 63 10.24 -9.92 -1.59
N GLU A 64 10.07 -9.16 -0.52
CA GLU A 64 10.88 -9.30 0.70
C GLU A 64 10.45 -10.48 1.57
N GLY A 65 9.35 -11.15 1.21
CA GLY A 65 8.89 -12.34 1.92
C GLY A 65 7.69 -12.14 2.85
N TYR A 66 7.14 -10.93 2.90
CA TYR A 66 5.96 -10.67 3.73
C TYR A 66 4.68 -11.18 3.08
N ASP A 67 3.70 -11.52 3.89
CA ASP A 67 2.37 -11.95 3.43
C ASP A 67 1.52 -10.71 3.19
N VAL A 68 1.45 -10.27 1.93
CA VAL A 68 0.80 -9.02 1.57
C VAL A 68 -0.55 -9.25 0.92
N THR A 69 -1.57 -8.60 1.46
CA THR A 69 -2.91 -8.52 0.89
C THR A 69 -3.16 -7.09 0.48
N ALA A 70 -3.54 -6.87 -0.78
CA ALA A 70 -3.80 -5.55 -1.33
C ALA A 70 -5.28 -5.39 -1.66
N VAL A 71 -5.81 -4.23 -1.33
CA VAL A 71 -7.19 -3.87 -1.68
C VAL A 71 -7.13 -2.60 -2.52
N GLU A 72 -7.73 -2.63 -3.71
CA GLU A 72 -7.72 -1.50 -4.61
C GLU A 72 -9.12 -1.30 -5.21
N LEU A 73 -9.61 -0.07 -5.17
CA LEU A 73 -10.93 0.28 -5.67
C LEU A 73 -10.96 0.30 -7.20
N VAL A 74 -9.92 0.83 -7.83
CA VAL A 74 -9.87 1.03 -9.27
C VAL A 74 -9.47 -0.27 -9.96
N LYS A 75 -10.40 -0.83 -10.71
CA LYS A 75 -10.21 -2.13 -11.39
C LYS A 75 -8.99 -2.13 -12.31
N TYR A 76 -8.75 -1.03 -13.00
CA TYR A 76 -7.60 -0.88 -13.90
C TYR A 76 -6.28 -1.04 -13.14
N ASN A 77 -6.15 -0.35 -12.01
CA ASN A 77 -4.96 -0.43 -11.17
C ASN A 77 -4.75 -1.84 -10.62
N LEU A 78 -5.85 -2.46 -10.20
CA LEU A 78 -5.81 -3.83 -9.69
C LEU A 78 -5.32 -4.81 -10.76
N GLY A 79 -5.77 -4.62 -12.00
CA GLY A 79 -5.32 -5.43 -13.13
C GLY A 79 -3.82 -5.31 -13.36
N ILE A 80 -3.29 -4.09 -13.28
CA ILE A 80 -1.85 -3.85 -13.41
C ILE A 80 -1.09 -4.54 -12.28
N LEU A 81 -1.57 -4.42 -11.05
CA LEU A 81 -0.97 -5.07 -9.91
C LEU A 81 -0.87 -6.59 -10.11
N LYS A 82 -1.96 -7.21 -10.55
CA LYS A 82 -2.01 -8.66 -10.79
C LYS A 82 -1.08 -9.11 -11.91
N LEU A 83 -0.90 -8.26 -12.92
CA LEU A 83 0.05 -8.56 -14.00
C LEU A 83 1.49 -8.48 -13.55
N LYS A 84 1.80 -7.58 -12.63
CA LYS A 84 3.17 -7.38 -12.14
C LYS A 84 3.63 -8.42 -11.14
N SER A 85 2.70 -8.97 -10.36
CA SER A 85 3.07 -9.88 -9.28
C SER A 85 1.94 -10.88 -8.98
N ASP A 86 2.33 -12.12 -8.79
CA ASP A 86 1.44 -13.19 -8.31
C ASP A 86 1.64 -13.46 -6.81
N LYS A 87 2.57 -12.75 -6.19
CA LYS A 87 2.88 -12.93 -4.76
C LYS A 87 1.94 -12.14 -3.84
N VAL A 88 1.25 -11.15 -4.39
CA VAL A 88 0.33 -10.31 -3.63
C VAL A 88 -1.09 -10.84 -3.79
N LYS A 89 -1.78 -11.04 -2.67
CA LYS A 89 -3.20 -11.37 -2.69
C LYS A 89 -3.96 -10.07 -2.93
N ALA A 90 -4.55 -9.92 -4.13
CA ALA A 90 -5.14 -8.66 -4.55
C ALA A 90 -6.65 -8.78 -4.74
N TYR A 91 -7.39 -7.84 -4.15
CA TYR A 91 -8.85 -7.81 -4.19
C TYR A 91 -9.35 -6.43 -4.55
N GLN A 92 -10.45 -6.38 -5.31
CA GLN A 92 -11.12 -5.13 -5.59
C GLN A 92 -12.02 -4.76 -4.41
N GLY A 93 -11.93 -3.50 -3.97
CA GLY A 93 -12.80 -3.03 -2.90
C GLY A 93 -12.32 -1.71 -2.32
N THR A 94 -13.05 -1.29 -1.30
CA THR A 94 -12.76 -0.07 -0.54
C THR A 94 -12.49 -0.41 0.91
N ALA A 95 -11.97 0.57 1.65
CA ALA A 95 -11.80 0.44 3.10
C ALA A 95 -13.12 0.09 3.80
N LEU A 96 -14.25 0.52 3.24
CA LEU A 96 -15.57 0.24 3.80
C LEU A 96 -16.00 -1.22 3.66
N LYS A 97 -15.38 -1.97 2.74
CA LYS A 97 -15.71 -3.37 2.50
C LYS A 97 -14.70 -4.33 3.14
N LEU A 98 -13.98 -3.86 4.13
CA LEU A 98 -12.97 -4.67 4.83
C LEU A 98 -13.59 -5.76 5.69
N LYS A 99 -14.90 -5.85 5.79
CA LYS A 99 -15.58 -6.92 6.53
C LYS A 99 -15.18 -8.33 6.06
N ARG A 100 -14.82 -8.47 4.79
CA ARG A 100 -14.35 -9.75 4.27
C ARG A 100 -13.07 -10.24 4.97
N PHE A 101 -12.37 -9.33 5.64
CA PHE A 101 -11.13 -9.63 6.35
C PHE A 101 -11.29 -9.61 7.87
N GLU A 102 -12.52 -9.60 8.39
CA GLU A 102 -12.75 -9.53 9.83
C GLU A 102 -12.09 -10.67 10.62
N ASN A 103 -12.00 -11.83 9.99
CA ASN A 103 -11.38 -12.99 10.62
C ASN A 103 -9.88 -13.07 10.38
N ASP A 104 -9.34 -12.17 9.57
CA ASP A 104 -7.91 -12.12 9.29
C ASP A 104 -7.24 -11.15 10.24
N THR A 105 -6.09 -11.54 10.75
CA THR A 105 -5.29 -10.68 11.61
C THR A 105 -4.12 -10.16 10.81
N PHE A 106 -4.04 -8.84 10.67
CA PHE A 106 -2.91 -8.20 10.01
C PHE A 106 -1.99 -7.57 11.06
N ASP A 107 -0.69 -7.75 10.86
CA ASP A 107 0.31 -7.16 11.74
C ASP A 107 0.54 -5.69 11.42
N MET A 108 0.27 -5.30 10.19
CA MET A 108 0.44 -3.92 9.72
C MET A 108 -0.60 -3.60 8.65
N THR A 109 -1.13 -2.38 8.69
CA THR A 109 -2.04 -1.88 7.66
C THR A 109 -1.47 -0.59 7.08
N LEU A 110 -1.35 -0.54 5.75
CA LEU A 110 -0.86 0.62 5.02
C LEU A 110 -2.03 1.33 4.35
N VAL A 111 -2.03 2.66 4.41
CA VAL A 111 -3.04 3.48 3.76
C VAL A 111 -2.34 4.63 3.05
N PHE A 112 -1.79 4.35 1.88
CA PHE A 112 -1.03 5.34 1.11
C PHE A 112 -1.78 5.88 -0.10
N GLY A 113 -2.83 5.21 -0.53
CA GLY A 113 -3.60 5.66 -1.68
C GLY A 113 -4.38 6.93 -1.39
N PRO A 114 -4.83 7.63 -2.43
CA PRO A 114 -5.71 8.78 -2.23
C PRO A 114 -6.98 8.33 -1.52
N MET A 115 -7.30 9.05 -0.46
CA MET A 115 -8.50 8.77 0.32
C MET A 115 -9.63 9.61 -0.23
N TYR A 116 -10.56 8.96 -0.90
CA TYR A 116 -11.78 9.61 -1.39
C TYR A 116 -12.88 9.46 -0.36
N HIS A 117 -13.46 10.56 -0.04
CA HIS A 117 -14.56 10.62 0.91
C HIS A 117 -15.89 10.58 0.20
#